data_6acfef828ac5af6db747ae1f69b0a718
#
_entry.id   6acfef828ac5af6db747ae1f69b0a718
#
_cell.length_a   1.000
_cell.length_b   1.000
_cell.length_c   1.000
_cell.angle_alpha   90.00
_cell.angle_beta   90.00
_cell.angle_gamma   90.00
#
_symmetry.space_group_name_H-M   'P 1'
#
loop_
_entity.id
_entity.type
_entity.pdbx_description
1 polymer ?
#
loop_
_entity_poly.entity_id
_entity_poly.type
_entity_poly.pdbx_seq_one_letter_code
_entity_poly.pdbx_strand_id
1 'polypeptide(L)'
;MRLRKTAIFGGLILAFASIWVLTPRETAPLAITFDETLIGDNMTAYLATREARFDDITPNVGKQIIWARAPQQKTPLSLIYIHGFSASAEEIRPVPDRLATALGANLFYTRLRGHGRGSAAMDEAKIADWMDDMGEALAIGRRLGEKTIVISSSTGGTISAVAALDPMLSAHIKGFIFVSPNFGINNPFAGLLTWPLAQHWVPLILGDTRQSTPRNALNARYWTTTYPTTALLPMAALVKAVVNADFSTAQTPALFYFSTDDQVVDPANTINIASRWGGTATSITLTMGANDDEYSHVIAGDIVSPGQTEAATITMLDWINGLED
;
A
#
# COMPACT_ATOMS: atom_id res chain seq x y z
N MET A 1 -29.77 39.29 -30.01
CA MET A 1 -28.49 38.57 -30.16
C MET A 1 -27.85 38.12 -28.82
N ARG A 2 -27.92 38.93 -27.74
CA ARG A 2 -27.38 38.58 -26.40
C ARG A 2 -28.10 37.38 -25.73
N LEU A 3 -29.43 37.33 -25.72
CA LEU A 3 -30.19 36.24 -25.11
C LEU A 3 -29.93 34.87 -25.74
N ARG A 4 -29.72 34.76 -27.05
CA ARG A 4 -29.38 33.50 -27.71
C ARG A 4 -28.01 32.98 -27.31
N LYS A 5 -27.01 33.88 -27.11
CA LYS A 5 -25.66 33.52 -26.67
C LYS A 5 -25.70 32.95 -25.23
N THR A 6 -26.50 33.58 -24.33
CA THR A 6 -26.63 33.14 -22.94
C THR A 6 -27.33 31.76 -22.84
N ALA A 7 -28.36 31.55 -23.68
CA ALA A 7 -29.05 30.25 -23.72
C ALA A 7 -28.15 29.12 -24.25
N ILE A 8 -27.32 29.38 -25.27
CA ILE A 8 -26.36 28.44 -25.82
C ILE A 8 -25.28 28.11 -24.76
N PHE A 9 -24.75 29.15 -24.08
CA PHE A 9 -23.73 28.98 -23.04
C PHE A 9 -24.27 28.18 -21.82
N GLY A 10 -25.51 28.47 -21.40
CA GLY A 10 -26.22 27.72 -20.36
C GLY A 10 -26.46 26.26 -20.74
N GLY A 11 -26.85 26.00 -22.00
CA GLY A 11 -27.01 24.64 -22.53
C GLY A 11 -25.70 23.85 -22.58
N LEU A 12 -24.59 24.51 -22.95
CA LEU A 12 -23.26 23.87 -22.94
C LEU A 12 -22.78 23.53 -21.53
N ILE A 13 -23.02 24.43 -20.55
CA ILE A 13 -22.67 24.16 -19.14
C ILE A 13 -23.48 22.98 -18.60
N LEU A 14 -24.79 22.94 -18.88
CA LEU A 14 -25.66 21.82 -18.46
C LEU A 14 -25.25 20.50 -19.12
N ALA A 15 -24.94 20.51 -20.40
CA ALA A 15 -24.45 19.34 -21.12
C ALA A 15 -23.11 18.86 -20.54
N PHE A 16 -22.18 19.78 -20.28
CA PHE A 16 -20.89 19.47 -19.66
C PHE A 16 -21.06 18.92 -18.23
N ALA A 17 -21.93 19.54 -17.42
CA ALA A 17 -22.26 19.06 -16.08
C ALA A 17 -22.92 17.67 -16.12
N SER A 18 -23.82 17.43 -17.07
CA SER A 18 -24.45 16.13 -17.24
C SER A 18 -23.44 15.05 -17.67
N ILE A 19 -22.55 15.37 -18.62
CA ILE A 19 -21.46 14.50 -19.02
C ILE A 19 -20.56 14.23 -17.79
N TRP A 20 -20.19 15.25 -17.05
CA TRP A 20 -19.36 15.15 -15.87
C TRP A 20 -19.95 14.21 -14.79
N VAL A 21 -21.26 14.27 -14.54
CA VAL A 21 -21.95 13.45 -13.53
C VAL A 21 -22.19 12.02 -14.00
N LEU A 22 -22.54 11.84 -15.29
CA LEU A 22 -22.94 10.54 -15.85
C LEU A 22 -21.75 9.72 -16.39
N THR A 23 -20.58 10.32 -16.53
CA THR A 23 -19.43 9.62 -17.11
C THR A 23 -18.76 8.70 -16.09
N PRO A 24 -18.44 7.45 -16.48
CA PRO A 24 -17.75 6.51 -15.62
C PRO A 24 -16.41 7.06 -15.12
N ARG A 25 -16.12 6.76 -13.84
CA ARG A 25 -14.84 7.02 -13.17
C ARG A 25 -14.30 5.74 -12.60
N GLU A 26 -13.02 5.70 -12.30
CA GLU A 26 -12.48 4.60 -11.51
C GLU A 26 -13.22 4.57 -10.16
N THR A 27 -13.76 3.41 -9.82
CA THR A 27 -14.47 3.19 -8.56
C THR A 27 -13.53 2.63 -7.53
N ALA A 28 -13.72 3.01 -6.27
CA ALA A 28 -12.91 2.53 -5.15
C ALA A 28 -13.79 1.68 -4.20
N PRO A 29 -14.07 0.40 -4.54
CA PRO A 29 -14.72 -0.50 -3.62
C PRO A 29 -13.75 -0.85 -2.49
N LEU A 30 -14.01 -0.33 -1.28
CA LEU A 30 -13.12 -0.50 -0.11
C LEU A 30 -13.52 -1.69 0.77
N ALA A 31 -14.57 -2.45 0.41
CA ALA A 31 -14.98 -3.61 1.18
C ALA A 31 -13.92 -4.71 1.11
N ILE A 32 -13.47 -5.19 2.26
CA ILE A 32 -12.59 -6.35 2.42
C ILE A 32 -13.45 -7.55 2.79
N THR A 33 -13.62 -8.48 1.86
CA THR A 33 -14.59 -9.60 1.97
C THR A 33 -13.97 -10.96 1.66
N PHE A 34 -12.73 -11.18 2.07
CA PHE A 34 -12.01 -12.41 1.79
C PHE A 34 -12.65 -13.63 2.49
N ASP A 35 -12.84 -14.73 1.74
CA ASP A 35 -13.31 -16.00 2.29
C ASP A 35 -12.14 -16.80 2.88
N GLU A 36 -12.00 -16.78 4.20
CA GLU A 36 -10.92 -17.46 4.93
C GLU A 36 -10.94 -19.00 4.79
N THR A 37 -12.08 -19.57 4.42
CA THR A 37 -12.18 -21.02 4.22
C THR A 37 -11.34 -21.53 3.06
N LEU A 38 -11.03 -20.63 2.11
CA LEU A 38 -10.16 -20.91 0.95
C LEU A 38 -8.73 -21.31 1.36
N ILE A 39 -8.26 -20.85 2.53
CA ILE A 39 -6.88 -21.10 2.99
C ILE A 39 -6.69 -22.61 3.36
N GLY A 40 -7.75 -23.30 3.79
CA GLY A 40 -7.64 -24.69 4.23
C GLY A 40 -6.69 -24.86 5.42
N ASP A 41 -6.22 -26.08 5.68
CA ASP A 41 -5.37 -26.38 6.84
C ASP A 41 -3.88 -26.11 6.60
N ASN A 42 -3.45 -26.03 5.35
CA ASN A 42 -2.05 -25.85 4.98
C ASN A 42 -1.84 -24.54 4.22
N MET A 43 -1.45 -23.49 4.96
CA MET A 43 -1.21 -22.15 4.40
C MET A 43 -0.12 -22.14 3.32
N THR A 44 0.94 -22.93 3.49
CA THR A 44 2.03 -22.99 2.50
C THR A 44 1.54 -23.59 1.17
N ALA A 45 0.76 -24.68 1.22
CA ALA A 45 0.18 -25.28 0.03
C ALA A 45 -0.85 -24.35 -0.64
N TYR A 46 -1.64 -23.65 0.17
CA TYR A 46 -2.58 -22.63 -0.32
C TYR A 46 -1.85 -21.54 -1.12
N LEU A 47 -0.82 -20.92 -0.53
CA LEU A 47 -0.05 -19.87 -1.21
C LEU A 47 0.63 -20.39 -2.47
N ALA A 48 1.22 -21.58 -2.43
CA ALA A 48 1.82 -22.20 -3.62
C ALA A 48 0.79 -22.37 -4.76
N THR A 49 -0.44 -22.78 -4.43
CA THR A 49 -1.53 -22.92 -5.42
C THR A 49 -1.99 -21.57 -5.96
N ARG A 50 -2.04 -20.54 -5.13
CA ARG A 50 -2.40 -19.17 -5.56
C ARG A 50 -1.37 -18.59 -6.51
N GLU A 51 -0.09 -18.73 -6.19
CA GLU A 51 1.03 -18.20 -6.96
C GLU A 51 1.27 -18.99 -8.26
N ALA A 52 1.05 -20.30 -8.27
CA ALA A 52 1.18 -21.13 -9.46
C ALA A 52 0.20 -20.79 -10.60
N ARG A 53 -0.75 -19.88 -10.38
CA ARG A 53 -1.62 -19.32 -11.43
C ARG A 53 -0.89 -18.36 -12.36
N PHE A 54 0.31 -17.95 -12.01
CA PHE A 54 1.15 -17.01 -12.74
C PHE A 54 2.50 -17.66 -13.00
N ASP A 55 2.94 -17.64 -14.24
CA ASP A 55 4.21 -18.21 -14.70
C ASP A 55 5.32 -17.16 -14.80
N ASP A 56 4.97 -15.88 -14.58
CA ASP A 56 5.83 -14.73 -14.77
C ASP A 56 6.20 -14.01 -13.45
N ILE A 57 5.98 -14.63 -12.28
CA ILE A 57 6.37 -14.04 -11.00
C ILE A 57 7.89 -13.95 -10.92
N THR A 58 8.38 -12.76 -10.63
CA THR A 58 9.81 -12.54 -10.36
C THR A 58 10.25 -13.42 -9.19
N PRO A 59 11.37 -14.18 -9.33
CA PRO A 59 11.86 -15.02 -8.25
C PRO A 59 12.05 -14.25 -6.93
N ASN A 60 11.61 -14.84 -5.83
CA ASN A 60 11.68 -14.37 -4.44
C ASN A 60 10.66 -13.28 -4.05
N VAL A 61 9.76 -12.83 -4.94
CA VAL A 61 8.75 -11.81 -4.59
C VAL A 61 7.32 -12.35 -4.49
N GLY A 62 7.13 -13.66 -4.64
CA GLY A 62 5.83 -14.31 -4.42
C GLY A 62 5.39 -14.23 -2.96
N LYS A 63 4.09 -14.47 -2.74
CA LYS A 63 3.53 -14.60 -1.37
C LYS A 63 4.26 -15.69 -0.60
N GLN A 64 4.76 -15.38 0.60
CA GLN A 64 5.56 -16.32 1.38
C GLN A 64 5.41 -16.12 2.88
N ILE A 65 5.52 -17.23 3.62
CA ILE A 65 5.56 -17.21 5.07
C ILE A 65 6.97 -17.58 5.53
N ILE A 66 7.54 -16.73 6.37
CA ILE A 66 8.78 -17.01 7.11
C ILE A 66 8.37 -17.49 8.49
N TRP A 67 8.62 -18.77 8.76
CA TRP A 67 8.27 -19.41 10.00
C TRP A 67 9.35 -19.17 11.06
N ALA A 68 8.97 -18.63 12.21
CA ALA A 68 9.87 -18.50 13.37
C ALA A 68 10.19 -19.85 14.00
N ARG A 69 9.30 -20.81 13.82
CA ARG A 69 9.37 -22.20 14.35
C ARG A 69 8.93 -23.17 13.27
N ALA A 70 8.48 -24.37 13.67
CA ALA A 70 7.94 -25.34 12.73
C ALA A 70 6.74 -24.75 11.96
N PRO A 71 6.55 -25.13 10.68
CA PRO A 71 5.40 -24.71 9.89
C PRO A 71 4.06 -24.98 10.58
N GLN A 72 3.08 -24.12 10.36
CA GLN A 72 1.73 -24.15 10.93
C GLN A 72 1.65 -23.93 12.45
N GLN A 73 2.76 -23.64 13.14
CA GLN A 73 2.73 -23.26 14.56
C GLN A 73 2.51 -21.77 14.72
N LYS A 74 1.49 -21.41 15.50
CA LYS A 74 1.27 -20.01 15.90
C LYS A 74 2.37 -19.49 16.82
N THR A 75 2.60 -18.20 16.73
CA THR A 75 3.45 -17.43 17.65
C THR A 75 2.60 -16.40 18.41
N PRO A 76 3.06 -15.85 19.55
CA PRO A 76 2.33 -14.78 20.25
C PRO A 76 2.03 -13.57 19.34
N LEU A 77 3.00 -13.19 18.52
CA LEU A 77 2.82 -12.17 17.46
C LEU A 77 3.05 -12.78 16.09
N SER A 78 2.29 -12.33 15.10
CA SER A 78 2.62 -12.45 13.69
C SER A 78 2.89 -11.07 13.11
N LEU A 79 3.71 -11.02 12.07
CA LEU A 79 3.91 -9.83 11.27
C LEU A 79 3.34 -10.08 9.88
N ILE A 80 2.69 -9.08 9.29
CA ILE A 80 2.35 -9.08 7.86
C ILE A 80 2.94 -7.83 7.23
N TYR A 81 3.47 -7.98 6.01
CA TYR A 81 4.04 -6.87 5.26
C TYR A 81 3.29 -6.64 3.95
N ILE A 82 2.82 -5.41 3.75
CA ILE A 82 2.10 -4.95 2.56
C ILE A 82 2.97 -3.90 1.86
N HIS A 83 3.51 -4.26 0.69
CA HIS A 83 4.42 -3.41 -0.07
C HIS A 83 3.74 -2.26 -0.81
N GLY A 84 4.53 -1.31 -1.32
CA GLY A 84 4.09 -0.15 -2.09
C GLY A 84 3.75 -0.45 -3.54
N PHE A 85 3.21 0.56 -4.24
CA PHE A 85 2.92 0.50 -5.68
C PHE A 85 4.21 0.32 -6.47
N SER A 86 4.17 -0.53 -7.48
CA SER A 86 5.29 -0.98 -8.31
C SER A 86 6.40 -1.75 -7.60
N ALA A 87 6.38 -1.82 -6.26
CA ALA A 87 7.36 -2.52 -5.44
C ALA A 87 7.01 -4.02 -5.25
N SER A 88 7.69 -4.65 -4.30
CA SER A 88 7.49 -6.06 -3.91
C SER A 88 7.86 -6.27 -2.44
N ALA A 89 7.84 -7.52 -1.99
CA ALA A 89 8.30 -7.90 -0.65
C ALA A 89 9.73 -7.40 -0.31
N GLU A 90 10.55 -7.18 -1.33
CA GLU A 90 11.96 -6.76 -1.17
C GLU A 90 12.12 -5.25 -0.88
N GLU A 91 11.02 -4.47 -0.88
CA GLU A 91 11.05 -3.01 -0.79
C GLU A 91 11.80 -2.50 0.45
N ILE A 92 11.51 -3.03 1.62
CA ILE A 92 12.16 -2.63 2.87
C ILE A 92 12.88 -3.79 3.59
N ARG A 93 13.11 -4.91 2.88
CA ARG A 93 13.92 -5.98 3.48
C ARG A 93 15.34 -5.49 3.76
N PRO A 94 15.93 -5.94 4.89
CA PRO A 94 15.50 -6.99 5.80
C PRO A 94 14.73 -6.49 7.04
N VAL A 95 14.14 -5.30 7.06
CA VAL A 95 13.51 -4.78 8.28
C VAL A 95 12.43 -5.72 8.85
N PRO A 96 11.42 -6.19 8.08
CA PRO A 96 10.42 -7.12 8.62
C PRO A 96 11.02 -8.46 9.09
N ASP A 97 12.07 -8.95 8.40
CA ASP A 97 12.76 -10.20 8.78
C ASP A 97 13.46 -10.05 10.14
N ARG A 98 14.15 -8.91 10.36
CA ARG A 98 14.84 -8.61 11.62
C ARG A 98 13.83 -8.45 12.77
N LEU A 99 12.72 -7.77 12.54
CA LEU A 99 11.63 -7.65 13.51
C LEU A 99 11.05 -9.01 13.86
N ALA A 100 10.75 -9.84 12.86
CA ALA A 100 10.22 -11.19 13.07
C ALA A 100 11.19 -12.06 13.89
N THR A 101 12.48 -11.96 13.59
CA THR A 101 13.54 -12.68 14.32
C THR A 101 13.62 -12.22 15.77
N ALA A 102 13.64 -10.91 16.03
CA ALA A 102 13.75 -10.34 17.37
C ALA A 102 12.54 -10.66 18.24
N LEU A 103 11.35 -10.70 17.65
CA LEU A 103 10.08 -10.97 18.33
C LEU A 103 9.74 -12.47 18.41
N GLY A 104 10.51 -13.34 17.75
CA GLY A 104 10.16 -14.76 17.59
C GLY A 104 8.82 -14.95 16.89
N ALA A 105 8.49 -14.07 15.96
CA ALA A 105 7.20 -13.98 15.28
C ALA A 105 7.23 -14.63 13.89
N ASN A 106 6.14 -15.28 13.50
CA ASN A 106 5.93 -15.64 12.10
C ASN A 106 5.71 -14.38 11.27
N LEU A 107 6.20 -14.38 10.02
CA LEU A 107 6.10 -13.24 9.12
C LEU A 107 5.47 -13.68 7.79
N PHE A 108 4.46 -12.93 7.33
CA PHE A 108 3.87 -13.09 6.00
C PHE A 108 4.22 -11.91 5.11
N TYR A 109 4.78 -12.20 3.96
CA TYR A 109 4.94 -11.27 2.87
C TYR A 109 3.82 -11.47 1.85
N THR A 110 2.97 -10.45 1.66
CA THR A 110 1.99 -10.47 0.57
C THR A 110 2.62 -10.08 -0.76
N ARG A 111 1.93 -10.38 -1.83
CA ARG A 111 2.18 -9.83 -3.16
C ARG A 111 0.86 -9.29 -3.68
N LEU A 112 0.76 -7.98 -3.81
CA LEU A 112 -0.43 -7.32 -4.33
C LEU A 112 -0.67 -7.70 -5.80
N ARG A 113 -1.92 -7.89 -6.16
CA ARG A 113 -2.32 -8.17 -7.54
C ARG A 113 -1.66 -7.20 -8.50
N GLY A 114 -1.14 -7.72 -9.63
CA GLY A 114 -0.42 -6.95 -10.64
C GLY A 114 1.07 -6.76 -10.35
N HIS A 115 1.51 -6.91 -9.11
CA HIS A 115 2.90 -6.65 -8.69
C HIS A 115 3.78 -7.91 -8.75
N GLY A 116 5.10 -7.68 -8.76
CA GLY A 116 6.10 -8.76 -8.79
C GLY A 116 6.06 -9.59 -10.07
N ARG A 117 5.55 -9.04 -11.16
CA ARG A 117 5.39 -9.64 -12.48
C ARG A 117 5.84 -8.66 -13.57
N GLY A 118 5.66 -9.03 -14.83
CA GLY A 118 5.97 -8.15 -15.95
C GLY A 118 5.15 -6.85 -15.98
N SER A 119 5.62 -5.89 -16.77
CA SER A 119 5.06 -4.53 -16.93
C SER A 119 3.53 -4.51 -17.12
N ALA A 120 3.00 -5.34 -18.02
CA ALA A 120 1.57 -5.37 -18.35
C ALA A 120 0.69 -5.80 -17.16
N ALA A 121 1.21 -6.62 -16.26
CA ALA A 121 0.48 -7.14 -15.12
C ALA A 121 -0.01 -6.03 -14.17
N MET A 122 0.70 -4.90 -14.11
CA MET A 122 0.30 -3.75 -13.28
C MET A 122 -1.07 -3.19 -13.65
N ASP A 123 -1.48 -3.29 -14.92
CA ASP A 123 -2.78 -2.80 -15.40
C ASP A 123 -3.92 -3.80 -15.21
N GLU A 124 -3.61 -5.03 -14.80
CA GLU A 124 -4.62 -6.05 -14.47
C GLU A 124 -5.33 -5.75 -13.15
N ALA A 125 -4.63 -5.09 -12.22
CA ALA A 125 -5.11 -4.90 -10.84
C ALA A 125 -6.20 -3.85 -10.74
N LYS A 126 -7.23 -4.19 -9.94
CA LYS A 126 -8.27 -3.27 -9.50
C LYS A 126 -8.19 -3.11 -7.98
N ILE A 127 -8.81 -2.06 -7.47
CA ILE A 127 -8.85 -1.82 -6.01
C ILE A 127 -9.44 -3.02 -5.26
N ALA A 128 -10.49 -3.64 -5.81
CA ALA A 128 -11.09 -4.84 -5.22
C ALA A 128 -10.09 -6.01 -5.08
N ASP A 129 -9.16 -6.18 -6.02
CA ASP A 129 -8.12 -7.20 -5.92
C ASP A 129 -7.16 -6.91 -4.76
N TRP A 130 -6.80 -5.63 -4.55
CA TRP A 130 -5.94 -5.24 -3.42
C TRP A 130 -6.67 -5.35 -2.09
N MET A 131 -8.00 -5.12 -2.06
CA MET A 131 -8.81 -5.37 -0.87
C MET A 131 -8.89 -6.88 -0.56
N ASP A 132 -9.00 -7.74 -1.57
CA ASP A 132 -8.93 -9.19 -1.44
C ASP A 132 -7.54 -9.64 -0.92
N ASP A 133 -6.46 -9.11 -1.48
CA ASP A 133 -5.09 -9.37 -0.99
C ASP A 133 -4.91 -8.94 0.47
N MET A 134 -5.49 -7.82 0.89
CA MET A 134 -5.48 -7.38 2.29
C MET A 134 -6.29 -8.32 3.18
N GLY A 135 -7.47 -8.74 2.75
CA GLY A 135 -8.30 -9.72 3.44
C GLY A 135 -7.58 -11.05 3.64
N GLU A 136 -6.93 -11.55 2.59
CA GLU A 136 -6.07 -12.73 2.64
C GLU A 136 -4.92 -12.55 3.65
N ALA A 137 -4.23 -11.39 3.62
CA ALA A 137 -3.13 -11.12 4.54
C ALA A 137 -3.60 -11.09 6.01
N LEU A 138 -4.74 -10.48 6.30
CA LEU A 138 -5.33 -10.46 7.62
C LEU A 138 -5.73 -11.87 8.09
N ALA A 139 -6.33 -12.68 7.22
CA ALA A 139 -6.72 -14.04 7.52
C ALA A 139 -5.50 -14.91 7.82
N ILE A 140 -4.44 -14.79 7.04
CA ILE A 140 -3.16 -15.49 7.27
C ILE A 140 -2.54 -14.99 8.58
N GLY A 141 -2.49 -13.68 8.83
CA GLY A 141 -1.94 -13.09 10.05
C GLY A 141 -2.59 -13.68 11.31
N ARG A 142 -3.92 -13.78 11.35
CA ARG A 142 -4.68 -14.41 12.45
C ARG A 142 -4.34 -15.88 12.68
N ARG A 143 -3.93 -16.58 11.64
CA ARG A 143 -3.52 -18.00 11.74
C ARG A 143 -2.06 -18.16 12.11
N LEU A 144 -1.24 -17.15 11.84
CA LEU A 144 0.19 -17.13 12.15
C LEU A 144 0.49 -16.70 13.59
N GLY A 145 -0.35 -15.85 14.19
CA GLY A 145 -0.14 -15.32 15.53
C GLY A 145 -1.43 -15.11 16.32
N GLU A 146 -1.30 -14.97 17.64
CA GLU A 146 -2.43 -14.60 18.51
C GLU A 146 -2.83 -13.13 18.30
N LYS A 147 -1.85 -12.27 18.05
CA LYS A 147 -2.03 -10.89 17.62
C LYS A 147 -1.16 -10.63 16.40
N THR A 148 -1.52 -9.63 15.62
CA THR A 148 -0.84 -9.29 14.36
C THR A 148 -0.34 -7.85 14.38
N ILE A 149 0.89 -7.61 13.95
CA ILE A 149 1.40 -6.30 13.56
C ILE A 149 1.34 -6.21 12.04
N VAL A 150 0.75 -5.13 11.54
CA VAL A 150 0.69 -4.83 10.11
C VAL A 150 1.76 -3.79 9.79
N ILE A 151 2.74 -4.15 8.98
CA ILE A 151 3.77 -3.25 8.46
C ILE A 151 3.42 -2.97 7.00
N SER A 152 3.37 -1.72 6.60
CA SER A 152 2.95 -1.35 5.26
C SER A 152 3.70 -0.15 4.71
N SER A 153 4.08 -0.21 3.44
CA SER A 153 4.79 0.88 2.77
C SER A 153 3.91 1.55 1.72
N SER A 154 4.02 2.87 1.60
CA SER A 154 3.43 3.67 0.51
C SER A 154 1.95 3.32 0.25
N THR A 155 1.60 2.84 -0.94
CA THR A 155 0.22 2.39 -1.28
C THR A 155 -0.23 1.21 -0.41
N GLY A 156 0.68 0.34 0.05
CA GLY A 156 0.37 -0.66 1.06
C GLY A 156 -0.19 -0.03 2.34
N GLY A 157 0.32 1.15 2.73
CA GLY A 157 -0.22 1.94 3.83
C GLY A 157 -1.64 2.41 3.58
N THR A 158 -1.96 2.86 2.36
CA THR A 158 -3.33 3.24 1.98
C THR A 158 -4.29 2.05 2.10
N ILE A 159 -3.86 0.86 1.63
CA ILE A 159 -4.64 -0.39 1.73
C ILE A 159 -4.84 -0.78 3.20
N SER A 160 -3.79 -0.74 4.00
CA SER A 160 -3.84 -1.08 5.44
C SER A 160 -4.70 -0.11 6.25
N ALA A 161 -4.77 1.16 5.84
CA ALA A 161 -5.62 2.16 6.47
C ALA A 161 -7.11 1.81 6.31
N VAL A 162 -7.53 1.18 5.20
CA VAL A 162 -8.90 0.68 5.03
C VAL A 162 -9.24 -0.36 6.11
N ALA A 163 -8.31 -1.28 6.40
CA ALA A 163 -8.51 -2.27 7.46
C ALA A 163 -8.53 -1.64 8.86
N ALA A 164 -7.75 -0.57 9.07
CA ALA A 164 -7.73 0.15 10.35
C ALA A 164 -9.04 0.88 10.66
N LEU A 165 -9.78 1.30 9.62
CA LEU A 165 -11.07 1.97 9.74
C LEU A 165 -12.22 1.00 10.08
N ASP A 166 -12.01 -0.31 9.96
CA ASP A 166 -13.02 -1.33 10.26
C ASP A 166 -12.68 -2.05 11.57
N PRO A 167 -13.49 -1.87 12.65
CA PRO A 167 -13.25 -2.48 13.94
C PRO A 167 -13.23 -4.02 13.92
N MET A 168 -13.96 -4.65 13.00
CA MET A 168 -13.98 -6.11 12.88
C MET A 168 -12.69 -6.64 12.26
N LEU A 169 -12.17 -5.95 11.25
CA LEU A 169 -10.92 -6.30 10.60
C LEU A 169 -9.72 -6.04 11.50
N SER A 170 -9.75 -4.96 12.28
CA SER A 170 -8.66 -4.55 13.18
C SER A 170 -8.67 -5.26 14.54
N ALA A 171 -9.69 -6.04 14.90
CA ALA A 171 -9.84 -6.66 16.23
C ALA A 171 -8.65 -7.55 16.69
N HIS A 172 -7.96 -8.19 15.74
CA HIS A 172 -6.78 -9.00 16.02
C HIS A 172 -5.46 -8.26 15.80
N ILE A 173 -5.51 -7.01 15.35
CA ILE A 173 -4.32 -6.22 15.06
C ILE A 173 -3.88 -5.53 16.35
N LYS A 174 -2.63 -5.78 16.78
CA LYS A 174 -2.02 -5.12 17.93
C LYS A 174 -1.52 -3.72 17.56
N GLY A 175 -1.10 -3.52 16.30
CA GLY A 175 -0.65 -2.23 15.82
C GLY A 175 -0.41 -2.17 14.33
N PHE A 176 -0.50 -0.97 13.77
CA PHE A 176 -0.15 -0.64 12.39
C PHE A 176 1.15 0.15 12.34
N ILE A 177 2.05 -0.21 11.43
CA ILE A 177 3.25 0.56 11.09
C ILE A 177 3.13 1.02 9.64
N PHE A 178 3.00 2.32 9.46
CA PHE A 178 2.90 2.99 8.18
C PHE A 178 4.26 3.59 7.82
N VAL A 179 4.92 3.05 6.79
CA VAL A 179 6.21 3.52 6.29
C VAL A 179 5.98 4.36 5.03
N SER A 180 6.25 5.65 5.08
CA SER A 180 5.98 6.60 3.98
C SER A 180 4.62 6.37 3.31
N PRO A 181 3.49 6.32 4.06
CA PRO A 181 2.20 5.89 3.52
C PRO A 181 1.71 6.84 2.43
N ASN A 182 1.17 6.29 1.34
CA ASN A 182 0.60 7.09 0.26
C ASN A 182 -0.80 7.59 0.61
N PHE A 183 -0.87 8.63 1.43
CA PHE A 183 -2.11 9.36 1.71
C PHE A 183 -2.30 10.59 0.81
N GLY A 184 -1.45 10.73 -0.20
CA GLY A 184 -1.55 11.75 -1.22
C GLY A 184 -0.31 11.76 -2.10
N ILE A 185 -0.50 11.74 -3.40
CA ILE A 185 0.61 11.82 -4.36
C ILE A 185 1.16 13.25 -4.32
N ASN A 186 2.48 13.41 -4.16
CA ASN A 186 3.15 14.72 -4.12
C ASN A 186 3.26 15.32 -5.54
N ASN A 187 2.11 15.55 -6.16
CA ASN A 187 1.97 16.19 -7.46
C ASN A 187 0.66 16.98 -7.52
N PRO A 188 0.68 18.29 -7.82
CA PRO A 188 -0.51 19.13 -7.82
C PRO A 188 -1.57 18.69 -8.87
N PHE A 189 -1.18 17.94 -9.87
CA PHE A 189 -2.08 17.40 -10.91
C PHE A 189 -2.57 16.00 -10.63
N ALA A 190 -2.15 15.36 -9.53
CA ALA A 190 -2.54 13.97 -9.22
C ALA A 190 -4.06 13.78 -9.15
N GLY A 191 -4.80 14.79 -8.69
CA GLY A 191 -6.27 14.76 -8.66
C GLY A 191 -6.93 14.53 -10.03
N LEU A 192 -6.25 14.89 -11.12
CA LEU A 192 -6.75 14.67 -12.48
C LEU A 192 -6.87 13.18 -12.83
N LEU A 193 -6.05 12.31 -12.24
CA LEU A 193 -6.12 10.86 -12.45
C LEU A 193 -7.48 10.25 -12.04
N THR A 194 -8.26 10.97 -11.23
CA THR A 194 -9.59 10.53 -10.79
C THR A 194 -10.74 11.22 -11.54
N TRP A 195 -10.44 11.95 -12.61
CA TRP A 195 -11.44 12.61 -13.43
C TRP A 195 -12.17 11.62 -14.36
N PRO A 196 -13.36 12.00 -14.86
CA PRO A 196 -14.08 11.20 -15.83
C PRO A 196 -13.22 10.84 -17.04
N LEU A 197 -13.34 9.61 -17.51
CA LEU A 197 -12.65 9.10 -18.70
C LEU A 197 -11.10 9.18 -18.62
N ALA A 198 -10.51 9.26 -17.43
CA ALA A 198 -9.06 9.33 -17.25
C ALA A 198 -8.32 8.22 -18.00
N GLN A 199 -8.88 7.02 -18.06
CA GLN A 199 -8.33 5.89 -18.84
C GLN A 199 -8.11 6.18 -20.33
N HIS A 200 -8.83 7.14 -20.91
CA HIS A 200 -8.72 7.47 -22.34
C HIS A 200 -7.81 8.68 -22.60
N TRP A 201 -7.85 9.69 -21.73
CA TRP A 201 -7.10 10.90 -21.99
C TRP A 201 -5.76 11.01 -21.24
N VAL A 202 -5.60 10.32 -20.11
CA VAL A 202 -4.32 10.35 -19.36
C VAL A 202 -3.16 9.79 -20.19
N PRO A 203 -3.30 8.64 -20.89
CA PRO A 203 -2.23 8.16 -21.78
C PRO A 203 -1.87 9.14 -22.90
N LEU A 204 -2.84 9.90 -23.42
CA LEU A 204 -2.57 10.90 -24.47
C LEU A 204 -1.70 12.06 -23.97
N ILE A 205 -1.73 12.36 -22.66
CA ILE A 205 -0.96 13.47 -22.05
C ILE A 205 0.37 12.96 -21.46
N LEU A 206 0.34 11.83 -20.77
CA LEU A 206 1.50 11.31 -20.02
C LEU A 206 2.28 10.21 -20.76
N GLY A 207 1.80 9.80 -21.96
CA GLY A 207 2.29 8.64 -22.69
C GLY A 207 1.62 7.34 -22.20
N ASP A 208 1.70 6.29 -23.03
CA ASP A 208 1.07 4.99 -22.76
C ASP A 208 1.72 4.26 -21.59
N THR A 209 2.99 4.55 -21.30
CA THR A 209 3.76 3.90 -20.24
C THR A 209 4.44 4.92 -19.33
N ARG A 210 4.53 4.57 -18.06
CA ARG A 210 5.38 5.23 -17.08
C ARG A 210 6.66 4.47 -16.92
N GLN A 211 7.75 5.20 -16.76
CA GLN A 211 9.08 4.62 -16.55
C GLN A 211 9.81 5.36 -15.45
N SER A 212 10.47 4.63 -14.57
CA SER A 212 11.41 5.13 -13.57
C SER A 212 12.81 4.57 -13.84
N THR A 213 13.83 5.37 -13.54
CA THR A 213 15.21 4.90 -13.61
C THR A 213 15.53 4.13 -12.34
N PRO A 214 15.91 2.85 -12.43
CA PRO A 214 16.27 2.10 -11.24
C PRO A 214 17.60 2.59 -10.65
N ARG A 215 17.65 2.67 -9.33
CA ARG A 215 18.85 3.09 -8.59
C ARG A 215 20.02 2.11 -8.72
N ASN A 216 19.70 0.82 -8.77
CA ASN A 216 20.68 -0.26 -8.91
C ASN A 216 20.03 -1.51 -9.51
N ALA A 217 20.83 -2.57 -9.72
CA ALA A 217 20.38 -3.80 -10.33
C ALA A 217 19.29 -4.55 -9.52
N LEU A 218 19.31 -4.48 -8.18
CA LEU A 218 18.31 -5.10 -7.32
C LEU A 218 17.00 -4.31 -7.38
N ASN A 219 17.06 -2.98 -7.39
CA ASN A 219 15.89 -2.15 -7.59
C ASN A 219 15.26 -2.42 -8.97
N ALA A 220 16.06 -2.53 -10.05
CA ALA A 220 15.57 -2.91 -11.37
C ALA A 220 14.91 -4.29 -11.39
N ARG A 221 15.35 -5.22 -10.54
CA ARG A 221 14.83 -6.58 -10.47
C ARG A 221 13.52 -6.69 -9.70
N TYR A 222 13.42 -5.98 -8.58
CA TYR A 222 12.36 -6.18 -7.60
C TYR A 222 11.25 -5.13 -7.64
N TRP A 223 11.40 -4.08 -8.46
CA TRP A 223 10.34 -3.13 -8.79
C TRP A 223 9.93 -3.25 -10.25
N THR A 224 8.66 -3.01 -10.51
CA THR A 224 8.16 -2.84 -11.88
C THR A 224 8.44 -1.41 -12.32
N THR A 225 9.62 -1.19 -12.92
CA THR A 225 10.12 0.14 -13.28
C THR A 225 9.47 0.71 -14.55
N THR A 226 8.77 -0.11 -15.32
CA THR A 226 7.99 0.30 -16.50
C THR A 226 6.62 -0.35 -16.44
N TYR A 227 5.54 0.43 -16.56
CA TYR A 227 4.17 -0.07 -16.50
C TYR A 227 3.22 0.84 -17.28
N PRO A 228 2.02 0.34 -17.72
CA PRO A 228 1.01 1.15 -18.37
C PRO A 228 0.58 2.34 -17.50
N THR A 229 0.43 3.51 -18.12
CA THR A 229 0.04 4.74 -17.38
C THR A 229 -1.32 4.58 -16.71
N THR A 230 -2.21 3.78 -17.28
CA THR A 230 -3.54 3.44 -16.75
C THR A 230 -3.50 2.72 -15.39
N ALA A 231 -2.41 2.02 -15.08
CA ALA A 231 -2.21 1.38 -13.77
C ALA A 231 -2.19 2.37 -12.58
N LEU A 232 -1.93 3.66 -12.85
CA LEU A 232 -1.99 4.72 -11.83
C LEU A 232 -3.43 5.03 -11.38
N LEU A 233 -4.46 4.74 -12.21
CA LEU A 233 -5.82 5.19 -11.96
C LEU A 233 -6.47 4.51 -10.74
N PRO A 234 -6.39 3.17 -10.57
CA PRO A 234 -6.87 2.52 -9.35
C PRO A 234 -6.16 3.03 -8.10
N MET A 235 -4.83 3.21 -8.15
CA MET A 235 -4.06 3.73 -7.03
C MET A 235 -4.50 5.15 -6.64
N ALA A 236 -4.66 6.05 -7.60
CA ALA A 236 -5.11 7.43 -7.34
C ALA A 236 -6.55 7.46 -6.80
N ALA A 237 -7.44 6.60 -7.29
CA ALA A 237 -8.81 6.49 -6.80
C ALA A 237 -8.86 5.96 -5.37
N LEU A 238 -8.03 4.96 -5.02
CA LEU A 238 -7.89 4.44 -3.67
C LEU A 238 -7.40 5.52 -2.70
N VAL A 239 -6.31 6.22 -3.04
CA VAL A 239 -5.78 7.32 -2.22
C VAL A 239 -6.84 8.38 -1.97
N LYS A 240 -7.55 8.82 -3.02
CA LYS A 240 -8.61 9.82 -2.89
C LYS A 240 -9.76 9.36 -1.99
N ALA A 241 -10.14 8.10 -2.04
CA ALA A 241 -11.21 7.56 -1.20
C ALA A 241 -10.78 7.50 0.27
N VAL A 242 -9.55 7.06 0.54
CA VAL A 242 -9.04 6.82 1.90
C VAL A 242 -8.69 8.13 2.61
N VAL A 243 -8.05 9.10 1.95
CA VAL A 243 -7.63 10.36 2.60
C VAL A 243 -8.80 11.16 3.19
N ASN A 244 -9.99 10.99 2.64
CA ASN A 244 -11.21 11.66 3.10
C ASN A 244 -12.01 10.86 4.13
N ALA A 245 -11.53 9.69 4.55
CA ALA A 245 -12.21 8.86 5.55
C ALA A 245 -12.14 9.48 6.97
N ASP A 246 -13.05 9.03 7.82
CA ASP A 246 -13.07 9.43 9.24
C ASP A 246 -12.12 8.55 10.06
N PHE A 247 -10.89 8.99 10.20
CA PHE A 247 -9.85 8.29 10.97
C PHE A 247 -10.07 8.32 12.48
N SER A 248 -11.05 9.06 13.01
CA SER A 248 -11.42 8.98 14.42
C SER A 248 -11.96 7.60 14.83
N THR A 249 -12.38 6.80 13.85
CA THR A 249 -12.84 5.41 14.05
C THR A 249 -11.70 4.40 14.15
N ALA A 250 -10.49 4.73 13.69
CA ALA A 250 -9.32 3.87 13.75
C ALA A 250 -8.73 3.85 15.17
N GLN A 251 -9.09 2.86 15.97
CA GLN A 251 -8.74 2.79 17.39
C GLN A 251 -7.46 1.99 17.69
N THR A 252 -7.00 1.16 16.77
CA THR A 252 -5.76 0.38 16.92
C THR A 252 -4.55 1.31 16.92
N PRO A 253 -3.56 1.12 17.81
CA PRO A 253 -2.34 1.92 17.84
C PRO A 253 -1.64 1.96 16.48
N ALA A 254 -1.09 3.11 16.10
CA ALA A 254 -0.40 3.29 14.83
C ALA A 254 0.93 4.05 14.98
N LEU A 255 1.96 3.55 14.28
CA LEU A 255 3.23 4.25 14.05
C LEU A 255 3.23 4.79 12.62
N PHE A 256 3.42 6.09 12.48
CA PHE A 256 3.67 6.76 11.20
C PHE A 256 5.16 7.08 11.13
N TYR A 257 5.89 6.34 10.30
CA TYR A 257 7.33 6.46 10.10
C TYR A 257 7.60 6.99 8.69
N PHE A 258 8.04 8.24 8.56
CA PHE A 258 8.11 8.91 7.26
C PHE A 258 9.15 10.04 7.24
N SER A 259 9.52 10.51 6.05
CA SER A 259 10.32 11.72 5.87
C SER A 259 9.44 12.92 5.54
N THR A 260 9.73 14.08 6.13
CA THR A 260 9.10 15.34 5.74
C THR A 260 9.58 15.85 4.37
N ASP A 261 10.68 15.30 3.85
CA ASP A 261 11.27 15.64 2.56
C ASP A 261 10.83 14.69 1.44
N ASP A 262 9.81 13.84 1.69
CA ASP A 262 9.28 12.89 0.70
C ASP A 262 8.76 13.61 -0.55
N GLN A 263 9.33 13.24 -1.72
CA GLN A 263 9.00 13.84 -3.01
C GLN A 263 8.00 13.02 -3.83
N VAL A 264 7.65 11.81 -3.37
CA VAL A 264 6.72 10.90 -4.05
C VAL A 264 5.32 11.02 -3.48
N VAL A 265 5.20 11.03 -2.15
CA VAL A 265 3.93 11.23 -1.44
C VAL A 265 3.99 12.50 -0.59
N ASP A 266 2.84 13.15 -0.41
CA ASP A 266 2.75 14.38 0.36
C ASP A 266 2.75 14.08 1.87
N PRO A 267 3.83 14.39 2.62
CA PRO A 267 3.93 14.10 4.04
C PRO A 267 2.91 14.90 4.87
N ALA A 268 2.39 16.02 4.37
CA ALA A 268 1.37 16.80 5.07
C ALA A 268 0.07 15.99 5.25
N ASN A 269 -0.27 15.13 4.30
CA ASN A 269 -1.41 14.22 4.44
C ASN A 269 -1.17 13.16 5.50
N THR A 270 0.05 12.64 5.63
CA THR A 270 0.42 11.70 6.71
C THR A 270 0.29 12.36 8.08
N ILE A 271 0.81 13.58 8.23
CA ILE A 271 0.67 14.38 9.46
C ILE A 271 -0.80 14.62 9.79
N ASN A 272 -1.60 15.00 8.80
CA ASN A 272 -3.02 15.25 8.97
C ASN A 272 -3.78 13.99 9.42
N ILE A 273 -3.53 12.84 8.80
CA ILE A 273 -4.18 11.58 9.18
C ILE A 273 -3.74 11.14 10.58
N ALA A 274 -2.45 11.20 10.90
CA ALA A 274 -1.94 10.89 12.23
C ALA A 274 -2.61 11.76 13.31
N SER A 275 -2.83 13.05 13.05
CA SER A 275 -3.50 13.97 13.98
C SER A 275 -4.99 13.69 14.20
N ARG A 276 -5.64 12.98 13.26
CA ARG A 276 -7.06 12.60 13.32
C ARG A 276 -7.28 11.13 13.72
N TRP A 277 -6.20 10.38 13.96
CA TRP A 277 -6.27 8.97 14.33
C TRP A 277 -6.97 8.81 15.68
N GLY A 278 -7.97 7.94 15.77
CA GLY A 278 -8.80 7.78 16.96
C GLY A 278 -8.09 7.09 18.14
N GLY A 279 -7.18 6.16 17.85
CA GLY A 279 -6.33 5.50 18.84
C GLY A 279 -5.00 6.24 19.05
N THR A 280 -4.05 5.57 19.74
CA THR A 280 -2.71 6.11 19.92
C THR A 280 -1.97 6.20 18.59
N ALA A 281 -1.58 7.41 18.19
CA ALA A 281 -0.77 7.67 17.00
C ALA A 281 0.60 8.19 17.40
N THR A 282 1.65 7.47 16.99
CA THR A 282 3.05 7.89 17.14
C THR A 282 3.58 8.31 15.79
N SER A 283 4.12 9.52 15.67
CA SER A 283 4.76 9.99 14.43
C SER A 283 6.26 10.12 14.65
N ILE A 284 7.05 9.48 13.80
CA ILE A 284 8.51 9.56 13.82
C ILE A 284 8.96 9.99 12.43
N THR A 285 9.65 11.12 12.37
CA THR A 285 10.20 11.66 11.13
C THR A 285 11.71 11.44 11.09
N LEU A 286 12.23 11.23 9.87
CA LEU A 286 13.65 11.03 9.64
C LEU A 286 14.15 11.86 8.48
N THR A 287 15.46 12.05 8.46
CA THR A 287 16.19 12.68 7.35
C THR A 287 17.05 11.63 6.67
N MET A 288 17.02 11.61 5.33
CA MET A 288 17.77 10.64 4.56
C MET A 288 19.26 10.98 4.48
N GLY A 289 20.10 9.94 4.49
CA GLY A 289 21.53 10.08 4.26
C GLY A 289 21.89 10.17 2.77
N ALA A 290 23.12 10.53 2.47
CA ALA A 290 23.58 10.72 1.08
C ALA A 290 23.55 9.45 0.21
N ASN A 291 23.55 8.26 0.84
CA ASN A 291 23.49 6.97 0.14
C ASN A 291 22.09 6.34 0.16
N ASP A 292 21.11 7.02 0.71
CA ASP A 292 19.73 6.58 0.80
C ASP A 292 18.91 7.12 -0.37
N ASP A 293 17.60 6.88 -0.39
CA ASP A 293 16.70 7.31 -1.45
C ASP A 293 16.74 8.84 -1.66
N GLU A 294 17.10 9.27 -2.86
CA GLU A 294 17.14 10.69 -3.23
C GLU A 294 15.76 11.36 -3.19
N TYR A 295 14.68 10.58 -3.34
CA TYR A 295 13.31 11.07 -3.24
C TYR A 295 12.76 11.01 -1.81
N SER A 296 13.53 10.51 -0.83
CA SER A 296 13.15 10.40 0.58
C SER A 296 11.85 9.62 0.81
N HIS A 297 11.51 8.68 -0.08
CA HIS A 297 10.28 7.90 -0.06
C HIS A 297 10.48 6.45 0.41
N VAL A 298 11.43 5.72 -0.19
CA VAL A 298 11.80 4.36 0.28
C VAL A 298 12.81 4.52 1.40
N ILE A 299 12.32 4.70 2.61
CA ILE A 299 13.09 5.19 3.77
C ILE A 299 13.68 4.08 4.66
N ALA A 300 13.69 2.84 4.17
CA ALA A 300 14.29 1.69 4.82
C ALA A 300 14.61 0.61 3.78
N GLY A 301 15.39 -0.39 4.18
CA GLY A 301 15.71 -1.53 3.34
C GLY A 301 17.03 -1.39 2.60
N ASP A 302 17.74 -2.53 2.47
CA ASP A 302 19.13 -2.55 2.02
C ASP A 302 19.31 -2.25 0.52
N ILE A 303 18.23 -2.29 -0.27
CA ILE A 303 18.29 -2.06 -1.72
C ILE A 303 18.36 -0.57 -2.05
N VAL A 304 17.53 0.25 -1.38
CA VAL A 304 17.37 1.66 -1.74
C VAL A 304 17.89 2.59 -0.66
N SER A 305 17.70 2.26 0.61
CA SER A 305 18.10 3.10 1.76
C SER A 305 18.83 2.31 2.84
N PRO A 306 20.00 1.73 2.53
CA PRO A 306 20.74 0.86 3.45
C PRO A 306 21.17 1.59 4.73
N GLY A 307 21.39 2.91 4.67
CA GLY A 307 21.75 3.71 5.84
C GLY A 307 20.66 3.83 6.89
N GLN A 308 19.40 3.56 6.52
CA GLN A 308 18.25 3.69 7.42
C GLN A 308 17.77 2.34 8.00
N THR A 309 18.25 1.22 7.45
CA THR A 309 17.73 -0.12 7.79
C THR A 309 17.83 -0.45 9.27
N GLU A 310 18.97 -0.16 9.91
CA GLU A 310 19.18 -0.43 11.32
C GLU A 310 18.31 0.46 12.21
N ALA A 311 18.29 1.77 11.94
CA ALA A 311 17.51 2.73 12.69
C ALA A 311 16.00 2.43 12.59
N ALA A 312 15.51 2.08 11.39
CA ALA A 312 14.13 1.68 11.17
C ALA A 312 13.78 0.41 11.97
N THR A 313 14.68 -0.59 11.96
CA THR A 313 14.48 -1.84 12.72
C THR A 313 14.37 -1.57 14.21
N ILE A 314 15.30 -0.80 14.79
CA ILE A 314 15.30 -0.48 16.22
C ILE A 314 14.03 0.30 16.58
N THR A 315 13.74 1.35 15.85
CA THR A 315 12.58 2.21 16.10
C THR A 315 11.26 1.44 16.09
N MET A 316 11.07 0.59 15.09
CA MET A 316 9.84 -0.22 14.99
C MET A 316 9.78 -1.30 16.06
N LEU A 317 10.91 -1.92 16.40
CA LEU A 317 10.98 -2.90 17.49
C LEU A 317 10.64 -2.29 18.84
N ASP A 318 11.23 -1.14 19.16
CA ASP A 318 10.97 -0.41 20.42
C ASP A 318 9.50 0.00 20.51
N TRP A 319 8.92 0.48 19.39
CA TRP A 319 7.51 0.82 19.36
C TRP A 319 6.61 -0.42 19.58
N ILE A 320 6.90 -1.55 18.92
CA ILE A 320 6.12 -2.79 19.10
C ILE A 320 6.19 -3.27 20.56
N ASN A 321 7.39 -3.25 21.16
CA ASN A 321 7.60 -3.63 22.56
C ASN A 321 6.92 -2.70 23.57
N GLY A 322 6.68 -1.45 23.20
CA GLY A 322 5.98 -0.46 24.00
C GLY A 322 4.45 -0.54 23.91
N LEU A 323 3.90 -1.38 23.04
CA LEU A 323 2.44 -1.57 22.94
C LEU A 323 1.93 -2.38 24.13
N GLU A 324 0.92 -1.83 24.81
CA GLU A 324 0.20 -2.54 25.88
C GLU A 324 -0.49 -3.81 25.34
N ASP A 325 -0.68 -4.82 26.21
CA ASP A 325 -1.34 -6.09 25.87
C ASP A 325 -2.86 -5.95 25.72
#